data_8c0c7d7204515343f645289c656bf5e9
#
_entry.id   8c0c7d7204515343f645289c656bf5e9
#
_cell.length_a   1.000
_cell.length_b   1.000
_cell.length_c   1.000
_cell.angle_alpha   90.00
_cell.angle_beta   90.00
_cell.angle_gamma   90.00
#
_symmetry.space_group_name_H-M   'P 1'
#
loop_
_entity.id
_entity.type
_entity.pdbx_description
1 polymer ?
#
loop_
_entity_poly.entity_id
_entity_poly.type
_entity_poly.pdbx_seq_one_letter_code
_entity_poly.pdbx_strand_id
1 'polypeptide(L)'
;LNPKKVDLYEYSEFHIIEIGRNYKFPIHDDTPNKLLSGVIYLRPEKNLGTIFYKNKNGEGRNETEWKQNRGVFFSRSERETWHSYEADGKQNRIALVYNLMTNKIKKVCEIENKSYLFVKIRYLINPYLLRFFKFTI
;
A
#
# COMPACT_ATOMS: atom_id res chain seq x y z
N LEU A 1 -13.50 -3.83 2.76
CA LEU A 1 -13.18 -4.79 1.71
C LEU A 1 -14.31 -4.86 0.69
N ASN A 2 -13.98 -4.91 -0.60
CA ASN A 2 -14.97 -5.13 -1.64
C ASN A 2 -15.70 -6.48 -1.38
N PRO A 3 -17.05 -6.51 -1.25
CA PRO A 3 -17.78 -7.73 -0.92
C PRO A 3 -17.48 -8.90 -1.86
N LYS A 4 -17.30 -8.62 -3.16
CA LYS A 4 -16.97 -9.64 -4.17
C LYS A 4 -15.60 -10.28 -4.01
N LYS A 5 -14.72 -9.69 -3.18
CA LYS A 5 -13.38 -10.21 -2.92
C LYS A 5 -13.26 -10.94 -1.58
N VAL A 6 -14.31 -10.97 -0.76
CA VAL A 6 -14.27 -11.60 0.56
C VAL A 6 -13.89 -13.07 0.46
N ASP A 7 -14.53 -13.80 -0.47
CA ASP A 7 -14.30 -15.23 -0.68
C ASP A 7 -12.94 -15.57 -1.33
N LEU A 8 -12.17 -14.54 -1.70
CA LEU A 8 -10.83 -14.74 -2.25
C LEU A 8 -9.75 -14.76 -1.15
N TYR A 9 -10.08 -14.35 0.07
CA TYR A 9 -9.14 -14.34 1.18
C TYR A 9 -8.55 -15.73 1.45
N GLU A 10 -7.23 -15.80 1.67
CA GLU A 10 -6.51 -17.04 1.94
C GLU A 10 -5.61 -16.92 3.17
N TYR A 11 -4.93 -15.79 3.35
CA TYR A 11 -4.02 -15.60 4.48
C TYR A 11 -3.81 -14.11 4.83
N SER A 12 -3.23 -13.88 5.99
CA SER A 12 -2.87 -12.52 6.45
C SER A 12 -1.36 -12.39 6.61
N GLU A 13 -0.88 -11.18 6.33
CA GLU A 13 0.50 -10.77 6.62
C GLU A 13 0.51 -9.67 7.67
N PHE A 14 1.44 -9.79 8.61
CA PHE A 14 1.67 -8.81 9.66
C PHE A 14 3.16 -8.46 9.70
N HIS A 15 3.47 -7.17 9.62
CA HIS A 15 4.84 -6.68 9.69
C HIS A 15 4.91 -5.47 10.60
N ILE A 16 5.75 -5.55 11.65
CA ILE A 16 6.15 -4.35 12.37
C ILE A 16 7.32 -3.75 11.61
N ILE A 17 7.17 -2.53 11.15
CA ILE A 17 8.17 -1.82 10.35
C ILE A 17 8.64 -0.58 11.09
N GLU A 18 9.94 -0.37 11.11
CA GLU A 18 10.55 0.90 11.50
C GLU A 18 11.01 1.65 10.24
N ILE A 19 10.64 2.90 10.15
CA ILE A 19 10.90 3.76 9.02
C ILE A 19 11.71 4.95 9.51
N GLY A 20 12.87 5.17 8.90
CA GLY A 20 13.77 6.27 9.23
C GLY A 20 13.11 7.64 9.09
N ARG A 21 13.49 8.58 9.93
CA ARG A 21 12.90 9.93 10.02
C ARG A 21 12.88 10.74 8.72
N ASN A 22 13.78 10.44 7.79
CA ASN A 22 13.89 11.14 6.49
C ASN A 22 13.34 10.32 5.33
N TYR A 23 12.71 9.17 5.62
CA TYR A 23 12.24 8.27 4.57
C TYR A 23 10.94 8.75 3.95
N LYS A 24 10.90 8.66 2.61
CA LYS A 24 9.71 8.94 1.81
C LYS A 24 9.43 7.76 0.89
N PHE A 25 8.24 7.22 0.99
CA PHE A 25 7.79 6.17 0.08
C PHE A 25 6.98 6.80 -1.07
N PRO A 26 7.34 6.51 -2.33
CA PRO A 26 6.71 7.15 -3.48
C PRO A 26 5.23 6.78 -3.62
N ILE A 27 4.50 7.54 -4.43
CA ILE A 27 3.11 7.26 -4.76
C ILE A 27 3.03 5.93 -5.51
N HIS A 28 2.27 5.00 -4.98
CA HIS A 28 2.09 3.66 -5.54
C HIS A 28 0.66 3.16 -5.28
N ASP A 29 0.26 2.14 -5.99
CA ASP A 29 -0.82 1.25 -5.61
C ASP A 29 -0.24 -0.11 -5.18
N ASP A 30 -0.91 -0.79 -4.29
CA ASP A 30 -0.49 -2.08 -3.78
C ASP A 30 -0.52 -3.19 -4.83
N THR A 31 0.19 -4.27 -4.54
CA THR A 31 0.25 -5.46 -5.39
C THR A 31 -1.12 -6.17 -5.51
N PRO A 32 -1.42 -6.82 -6.64
CA PRO A 32 -2.75 -7.40 -6.91
C PRO A 32 -3.13 -8.56 -5.98
N ASN A 33 -2.19 -9.15 -5.26
CA ASN A 33 -2.45 -10.19 -4.27
C ASN A 33 -2.92 -9.64 -2.91
N LYS A 34 -2.89 -8.33 -2.68
CA LYS A 34 -3.50 -7.70 -1.51
C LYS A 34 -4.99 -7.44 -1.77
N LEU A 35 -5.84 -7.89 -0.89
CA LEU A 35 -7.28 -7.61 -0.91
C LEU A 35 -7.63 -6.38 -0.08
N LEU A 36 -6.94 -6.24 1.05
CA LEU A 36 -7.04 -5.12 1.96
C LEU A 36 -5.65 -4.82 2.50
N SER A 37 -5.34 -3.54 2.58
CA SER A 37 -4.14 -3.04 3.24
C SER A 37 -4.52 -2.24 4.48
N GLY A 38 -3.75 -2.42 5.54
CA GLY A 38 -3.93 -1.71 6.79
C GLY A 38 -2.60 -1.26 7.38
N VAL A 39 -2.64 -0.12 8.02
CA VAL A 39 -1.50 0.42 8.78
C VAL A 39 -2.00 0.89 10.13
N ILE A 40 -1.42 0.39 11.21
CA ILE A 40 -1.67 0.87 12.57
C ILE A 40 -0.45 1.67 13.01
N TYR A 41 -0.65 2.94 13.34
CA TYR A 41 0.39 3.85 13.77
C TYR A 41 0.76 3.56 15.22
N LEU A 42 2.03 3.16 15.48
CA LEU A 42 2.46 2.78 16.82
C LEU A 42 3.28 3.89 17.48
N ARG A 43 4.31 4.40 16.82
CA ARG A 43 5.20 5.46 17.34
C ARG A 43 5.72 6.32 16.19
N PRO A 44 6.06 7.60 16.46
CA PRO A 44 5.89 8.35 17.71
C PRO A 44 4.44 8.77 17.95
N GLU A 45 4.20 9.58 18.98
CA GLU A 45 2.85 10.15 19.25
C GLU A 45 2.36 11.05 18.10
N LYS A 46 3.26 11.81 17.47
CA LYS A 46 2.99 12.71 16.34
C LYS A 46 3.92 12.41 15.18
N ASN A 47 3.38 12.33 13.98
CA ASN A 47 4.10 12.19 12.71
C ASN A 47 3.14 12.55 11.56
N LEU A 48 3.56 12.31 10.30
CA LEU A 48 2.72 12.40 9.12
C LEU A 48 1.99 11.07 8.89
N GLY A 49 0.72 11.13 8.47
CA GLY A 49 -0.08 9.94 8.21
C GLY A 49 0.08 9.38 6.81
N THR A 50 -0.73 8.41 6.47
CA THR A 50 -0.82 7.87 5.11
C THR A 50 -1.53 8.88 4.23
N ILE A 51 -1.00 9.12 3.04
CA ILE A 51 -1.53 10.08 2.07
C ILE A 51 -2.15 9.31 0.93
N PHE A 52 -3.42 9.60 0.62
CA PHE A 52 -4.15 9.05 -0.52
C PHE A 52 -4.23 10.06 -1.66
N TYR A 53 -4.31 9.56 -2.89
CA TYR A 53 -4.37 10.36 -4.11
C TYR A 53 -5.42 9.80 -5.08
N LYS A 54 -5.96 10.68 -5.93
CA LYS A 54 -6.87 10.27 -7.02
C LYS A 54 -6.16 9.52 -8.14
N ASN A 55 -4.87 9.81 -8.35
CA ASN A 55 -4.05 9.17 -9.39
C ASN A 55 -2.56 9.16 -9.02
N LYS A 56 -1.77 8.49 -9.86
CA LYS A 56 -0.32 8.36 -9.68
C LYS A 56 0.46 9.68 -9.75
N ASN A 57 -0.13 10.73 -10.29
CA ASN A 57 0.54 12.04 -10.43
C ASN A 57 0.40 12.90 -9.15
N GLY A 58 -0.28 12.40 -8.12
CA GLY A 58 -0.42 13.08 -6.84
C GLY A 58 -1.61 14.04 -6.74
N GLU A 59 -2.54 14.00 -7.69
CA GLU A 59 -3.75 14.82 -7.62
C GLU A 59 -4.67 14.40 -6.47
N GLY A 60 -5.37 15.36 -5.90
CA GLY A 60 -6.36 15.13 -4.86
C GLY A 60 -5.77 14.57 -3.57
N ARG A 61 -4.58 15.07 -3.18
CA ARG A 61 -3.89 14.68 -1.94
C ARG A 61 -4.83 14.80 -0.75
N ASN A 62 -4.99 13.69 -0.02
CA ASN A 62 -5.76 13.59 1.21
C ASN A 62 -4.95 12.81 2.25
N GLU A 63 -4.52 13.48 3.31
CA GLU A 63 -3.70 12.88 4.35
C GLU A 63 -4.59 12.44 5.52
N THR A 64 -4.39 11.19 5.97
CA THR A 64 -4.98 10.73 7.22
C THR A 64 -4.19 11.30 8.39
N GLU A 65 -4.88 11.79 9.40
CA GLU A 65 -4.21 12.29 10.59
C GLU A 65 -3.46 11.15 11.30
N TRP A 66 -2.16 11.35 11.54
CA TRP A 66 -1.40 10.46 12.41
C TRP A 66 -1.85 10.60 13.86
N LYS A 67 -2.26 9.50 14.43
CA LYS A 67 -2.54 9.38 15.87
C LYS A 67 -2.09 8.02 16.34
N GLN A 68 -1.34 7.96 17.43
CA GLN A 68 -0.90 6.69 18.00
C GLN A 68 -2.09 5.75 18.25
N ASN A 69 -1.93 4.47 17.92
CA ASN A 69 -2.95 3.42 17.98
C ASN A 69 -4.13 3.60 16.99
N ARG A 70 -4.06 4.54 16.06
CA ARG A 70 -5.04 4.63 14.96
C ARG A 70 -4.69 3.64 13.86
N GLY A 71 -5.68 2.86 13.43
CA GLY A 71 -5.62 2.03 12.23
C GLY A 71 -6.24 2.73 11.03
N VAL A 72 -5.58 2.65 9.89
CA VAL A 72 -6.08 3.07 8.57
C VAL A 72 -6.17 1.83 7.70
N PHE A 73 -7.37 1.50 7.22
CA PHE A 73 -7.62 0.31 6.40
C PHE A 73 -8.30 0.71 5.11
N PHE A 74 -7.85 0.13 4.00
CA PHE A 74 -8.46 0.40 2.70
C PHE A 74 -8.45 -0.87 1.83
N SER A 75 -9.53 -1.03 1.07
CA SER A 75 -9.62 -2.10 0.07
C SER A 75 -8.76 -1.72 -1.13
N ARG A 76 -7.85 -2.59 -1.50
CA ARG A 76 -7.02 -2.39 -2.68
C ARG A 76 -7.83 -2.53 -3.95
N SER A 77 -7.63 -1.61 -4.90
CA SER A 77 -8.15 -1.69 -6.27
C SER A 77 -7.08 -1.25 -7.25
N GLU A 78 -6.93 -1.98 -8.34
CA GLU A 78 -5.90 -1.76 -9.36
C GLU A 78 -5.99 -0.36 -9.97
N ARG A 79 -4.94 0.44 -9.81
CA ARG A 79 -4.82 1.82 -10.29
C ARG A 79 -5.85 2.81 -9.73
N GLU A 80 -6.40 2.53 -8.55
CA GLU A 80 -7.42 3.38 -7.92
C GLU A 80 -7.05 3.75 -6.49
N THR A 81 -6.26 2.90 -5.80
CA THR A 81 -5.87 3.13 -4.40
C THR A 81 -4.45 3.66 -4.27
N TRP A 82 -4.18 4.77 -4.95
CA TRP A 82 -2.89 5.43 -4.92
C TRP A 82 -2.60 6.03 -3.56
N HIS A 83 -1.45 5.70 -2.99
CA HIS A 83 -1.06 6.21 -1.69
C HIS A 83 0.45 6.32 -1.54
N SER A 84 0.87 7.11 -0.57
CA SER A 84 2.25 7.25 -0.15
C SER A 84 2.34 7.47 1.35
N TYR A 85 3.55 7.47 1.88
CA TYR A 85 3.83 7.98 3.20
C TYR A 85 5.22 8.60 3.26
N GLU A 86 5.39 9.56 4.17
CA GLU A 86 6.67 10.18 4.46
C GLU A 86 6.81 10.38 5.97
N ALA A 87 8.04 10.37 6.46
CA ALA A 87 8.33 10.74 7.84
C ALA A 87 8.46 12.26 7.96
N ASP A 88 8.20 12.80 9.16
CA ASP A 88 8.17 14.25 9.43
C ASP A 88 9.56 14.89 9.59
N GLY A 89 10.64 14.14 9.35
CA GLY A 89 12.02 14.59 9.50
C GLY A 89 12.56 14.61 10.94
N LYS A 90 11.71 14.37 11.95
CA LYS A 90 12.07 14.51 13.36
C LYS A 90 12.41 13.17 14.03
N GLN A 91 11.56 12.18 13.85
CA GLN A 91 11.66 10.89 14.54
C GLN A 91 11.41 9.73 13.57
N ASN A 92 12.02 8.58 13.85
CA ASN A 92 11.66 7.34 13.20
C ASN A 92 10.21 7.00 13.55
N ARG A 93 9.50 6.41 12.59
CA ARG A 93 8.13 5.96 12.79
C ARG A 93 8.07 4.44 12.84
N ILE A 94 7.25 3.92 13.75
CA ILE A 94 6.96 2.48 13.86
C ILE A 94 5.49 2.28 13.56
N ALA A 95 5.21 1.35 12.68
CA ALA A 95 3.86 0.98 12.31
C ALA A 95 3.72 -0.54 12.21
N LEU A 96 2.53 -1.04 12.50
CA LEU A 96 2.12 -2.41 12.16
C LEU A 96 1.41 -2.35 10.81
N VAL A 97 1.97 -3.02 9.82
CA VAL A 97 1.31 -3.25 8.52
C VAL A 97 0.53 -4.55 8.59
N TYR A 98 -0.70 -4.51 8.14
CA TYR A 98 -1.62 -5.65 8.12
C TYR A 98 -2.24 -5.78 6.73
N ASN A 99 -2.12 -6.94 6.11
CA ASN A 99 -2.68 -7.20 4.80
C ASN A 99 -3.53 -8.46 4.81
N LEU A 100 -4.69 -8.41 4.13
CA LEU A 100 -5.42 -9.61 3.73
C LEU A 100 -5.00 -9.98 2.32
N MET A 101 -4.60 -11.23 2.12
CA MET A 101 -3.88 -11.70 0.94
C MET A 101 -4.61 -12.84 0.23
N THR A 102 -4.31 -12.95 -1.08
CA THR A 102 -4.76 -14.06 -1.92
C THR A 102 -3.73 -14.40 -3.02
N ASN A 103 -3.68 -15.66 -3.42
CA ASN A 103 -2.97 -16.10 -4.62
C ASN A 103 -3.87 -16.14 -5.87
N LYS A 104 -5.18 -15.91 -5.71
CA LYS A 104 -6.19 -15.96 -6.79
C LYS A 104 -6.21 -14.68 -7.64
N ILE A 105 -5.03 -14.18 -8.04
CA ILE A 105 -4.84 -12.87 -8.73
C ILE A 105 -5.72 -12.76 -9.99
N LYS A 106 -5.90 -13.85 -10.75
CA LYS A 106 -6.76 -13.85 -11.94
C LYS A 106 -8.20 -13.47 -11.59
N LYS A 107 -8.76 -14.06 -10.51
CA LYS A 107 -10.11 -13.73 -10.02
C LYS A 107 -10.20 -12.29 -9.50
N VAL A 108 -9.17 -11.78 -8.87
CA VAL A 108 -9.11 -10.36 -8.49
C VAL A 108 -9.22 -9.47 -9.71
N CYS A 109 -8.46 -9.76 -10.77
CA CYS A 109 -8.51 -8.99 -12.02
C CYS A 109 -9.91 -9.05 -12.69
N GLU A 110 -10.55 -10.23 -12.70
CA GLU A 110 -11.90 -10.41 -13.22
C GLU A 110 -12.92 -9.54 -12.47
N ILE A 111 -12.88 -9.53 -11.14
CA ILE A 111 -13.75 -8.69 -10.30
C ILE A 111 -13.51 -7.19 -10.53
N GLU A 112 -12.27 -6.80 -10.76
CA GLU A 112 -11.87 -5.40 -11.00
C GLU A 112 -12.03 -4.95 -12.46
N ASN A 113 -12.48 -5.84 -13.37
CA ASN A 113 -12.56 -5.60 -14.83
C ASN A 113 -11.20 -5.16 -15.40
N LYS A 114 -10.09 -5.79 -14.96
CA LYS A 114 -8.73 -5.52 -15.42
C LYS A 114 -8.18 -6.73 -16.20
N SER A 115 -7.35 -6.47 -17.18
CA SER A 115 -6.65 -7.53 -17.91
C SER A 115 -5.62 -8.23 -17.03
N TYR A 116 -5.82 -9.52 -16.76
CA TYR A 116 -4.88 -10.32 -15.97
C TYR A 116 -3.47 -10.35 -16.59
N LEU A 117 -3.38 -10.47 -17.92
CA LEU A 117 -2.09 -10.49 -18.61
C LEU A 117 -1.33 -9.18 -18.40
N PHE A 118 -2.00 -8.05 -18.53
CA PHE A 118 -1.39 -6.72 -18.31
C PHE A 118 -0.95 -6.54 -16.86
N VAL A 119 -1.79 -6.90 -15.89
CA VAL A 119 -1.46 -6.83 -14.47
C VAL A 119 -0.28 -7.74 -14.14
N LYS A 120 -0.26 -8.96 -14.68
CA LYS A 120 0.84 -9.91 -14.49
C LYS A 120 2.16 -9.39 -15.05
N ILE A 121 2.16 -8.84 -16.25
CA ILE A 121 3.36 -8.25 -16.87
C ILE A 121 3.86 -7.08 -16.02
N ARG A 122 2.99 -6.15 -15.64
CA ARG A 122 3.33 -5.01 -14.78
C ARG A 122 3.92 -5.47 -13.44
N TYR A 123 3.35 -6.50 -12.85
CA TYR A 123 3.81 -7.05 -11.58
C TYR A 123 5.16 -7.76 -11.68
N LEU A 124 5.41 -8.47 -12.78
CA LEU A 124 6.69 -9.16 -13.02
C LEU A 124 7.82 -8.19 -13.38
N ILE A 125 7.53 -7.15 -14.15
CA ILE A 125 8.53 -6.17 -14.58
C ILE A 125 8.92 -5.25 -13.41
N ASN A 126 7.98 -4.82 -12.59
CA ASN A 126 8.20 -3.84 -11.54
C ASN A 126 9.24 -4.27 -10.47
N PRO A 127 9.22 -5.50 -9.93
CA PRO A 127 10.25 -5.97 -9.00
C PRO A 127 11.63 -6.11 -9.64
N TYR A 128 11.71 -6.45 -10.92
CA TYR A 128 12.98 -6.58 -11.64
C TYR A 128 13.57 -5.20 -11.95
N LEU A 129 12.78 -4.25 -12.42
CA LEU A 129 13.21 -2.88 -12.65
C LEU A 129 13.70 -2.21 -11.37
N LEU A 130 13.00 -2.38 -10.24
CA LEU A 130 13.43 -1.85 -8.94
C LEU A 130 14.70 -2.54 -8.40
N ARG A 131 15.01 -3.77 -8.77
CA ARG A 131 16.26 -4.45 -8.41
C ARG A 131 17.45 -4.02 -9.27
N PHE A 132 17.24 -3.78 -10.55
CA PHE A 132 18.30 -3.39 -11.49
C PHE A 132 18.55 -1.89 -11.53
N PHE A 133 17.53 -1.08 -11.34
CA PHE A 133 17.65 0.35 -11.16
C PHE A 133 17.61 0.69 -9.67
N LYS A 134 18.70 0.40 -8.95
CA LYS A 134 18.95 1.09 -7.69
C LYS A 134 19.17 2.57 -8.03
N PHE A 135 18.10 3.32 -8.08
CA PHE A 135 18.20 4.75 -7.99
C PHE A 135 18.68 5.06 -6.57
N THR A 136 19.98 5.26 -6.43
CA THR A 136 20.55 5.99 -5.30
C THR A 136 20.00 7.40 -5.41
N ILE A 137 19.00 7.71 -4.60
CA ILE A 137 18.58 9.09 -4.31
C ILE A 137 19.32 9.53 -3.07
#